data_f4efac9cd198d411ecf5d550328cbe09
#
_entry.id   f4efac9cd198d411ecf5d550328cbe09
#
_cell.length_a   1.000
_cell.length_b   1.000
_cell.length_c   1.000
_cell.angle_alpha   90.00
_cell.angle_beta   90.00
_cell.angle_gamma   90.00
#
_symmetry.space_group_name_H-M   'P 1'
#
loop_
_entity.id
_entity.type
_entity.pdbx_description
1 polymer ?
#
loop_
_entity_poly.entity_id
_entity_poly.type
_entity_poly.pdbx_seq_one_letter_code
_entity_poly.pdbx_strand_id
1 'polypeptide(L)'
;MQLAPPPVPGPPPRDVAAALEAARTRLGHRPAVTVLRPGRREEQGVASLAQWAAKGAHLLEADLLLGPGDTLLLDAPLSWPTAAVCLAAWWAGVVVTLDVPADVAVVHEDREGPGPGEVLWLGDAIDGAPTRDVPGEPWVRAVQAFPDQPPPAAADPDGPALRAAGRSWTQERLLADAADLGEGTLGCDADTIDAVTGVVAVALRPLVIGRPTIVLRGVGRDAATGERVTTWR
;
A
#
# COMPACT_ATOMS: atom_id res chain seq x y z
N MET A 1 -25.21 -1.05 36.32
CA MET A 1 -23.86 -1.17 35.71
C MET A 1 -23.73 -0.01 34.76
N GLN A 2 -22.98 1.01 35.15
CA GLN A 2 -22.78 2.21 34.31
C GLN A 2 -21.67 1.88 33.29
N LEU A 3 -22.00 1.89 32.02
CA LEU A 3 -21.00 1.73 30.95
C LEU A 3 -20.04 2.92 31.02
N ALA A 4 -18.74 2.64 31.02
CA ALA A 4 -17.74 3.69 30.91
C ALA A 4 -17.98 4.52 29.63
N PRO A 5 -17.84 5.85 29.67
CA PRO A 5 -17.97 6.65 28.47
C PRO A 5 -16.97 6.17 27.40
N PRO A 6 -17.35 6.23 26.11
CA PRO A 6 -16.43 5.86 25.04
C PRO A 6 -15.15 6.70 25.13
N PRO A 7 -13.98 6.11 24.85
CA PRO A 7 -12.72 6.83 24.90
C PRO A 7 -12.79 8.05 23.95
N VAL A 8 -12.31 9.18 24.42
CA VAL A 8 -12.17 10.39 23.59
C VAL A 8 -11.20 10.06 22.46
N PRO A 9 -11.53 10.31 21.18
CA PRO A 9 -10.61 10.11 20.08
C PRO A 9 -9.31 10.89 20.33
N GLY A 10 -8.18 10.21 20.27
CA GLY A 10 -6.88 10.88 20.29
C GLY A 10 -6.66 11.78 19.06
N PRO A 11 -5.57 12.56 19.02
CA PRO A 11 -5.22 13.31 17.83
C PRO A 11 -5.05 12.34 16.62
N PRO A 12 -5.30 12.83 15.39
CA PRO A 12 -5.11 12.01 14.20
C PRO A 12 -3.64 11.57 14.09
N PRO A 13 -3.39 10.35 13.58
CA PRO A 13 -2.03 9.87 13.36
C PRO A 13 -1.30 10.79 12.36
N ARG A 14 -0.04 11.09 12.64
CA ARG A 14 0.81 11.91 11.78
C ARG A 14 1.76 11.08 10.91
N ASP A 15 1.92 9.80 11.22
CA ASP A 15 2.72 8.85 10.46
C ASP A 15 1.93 7.59 10.09
N VAL A 16 2.45 6.86 9.11
CA VAL A 16 1.77 5.69 8.53
C VAL A 16 1.74 4.52 9.51
N ALA A 17 2.76 4.35 10.35
CA ALA A 17 2.82 3.27 11.31
C ALA A 17 1.69 3.42 12.35
N ALA A 18 1.55 4.62 12.92
CA ALA A 18 0.46 4.93 13.84
C ALA A 18 -0.92 4.81 13.18
N ALA A 19 -1.06 5.25 11.91
CA ALA A 19 -2.30 5.13 11.15
C ALA A 19 -2.68 3.66 10.91
N LEU A 20 -1.73 2.82 10.54
CA LEU A 20 -1.93 1.39 10.29
C LEU A 20 -2.34 0.64 11.56
N GLU A 21 -1.66 0.88 12.69
CA GLU A 21 -1.99 0.25 13.97
C GLU A 21 -3.37 0.69 14.49
N ALA A 22 -3.69 1.97 14.40
CA ALA A 22 -5.01 2.48 14.75
C ALA A 22 -6.11 1.86 13.85
N ALA A 23 -5.85 1.75 12.55
CA ALA A 23 -6.77 1.11 11.60
C ALA A 23 -6.93 -0.39 11.88
N ARG A 24 -5.82 -1.11 12.11
CA ARG A 24 -5.84 -2.54 12.46
C ARG A 24 -6.71 -2.81 13.69
N THR A 25 -6.55 -2.00 14.73
CA THR A 25 -7.34 -2.12 15.96
C THR A 25 -8.83 -1.80 15.74
N ARG A 26 -9.13 -0.75 14.97
CA ARG A 26 -10.49 -0.26 14.75
C ARG A 26 -11.28 -1.08 13.74
N LEU A 27 -10.63 -1.52 12.65
CA LEU A 27 -11.27 -2.10 11.48
C LEU A 27 -11.11 -3.62 11.40
N GLY A 28 -10.03 -4.19 11.96
CA GLY A 28 -9.78 -5.63 11.94
C GLY A 28 -9.73 -6.16 10.51
N HIS A 29 -10.57 -7.14 10.21
CA HIS A 29 -10.64 -7.80 8.90
C HIS A 29 -11.55 -7.12 7.87
N ARG A 30 -12.02 -5.89 8.14
CA ARG A 30 -12.83 -5.17 7.14
C ARG A 30 -12.05 -4.97 5.86
N PRO A 31 -12.73 -5.04 4.69
CA PRO A 31 -12.10 -4.79 3.41
C PRO A 31 -11.37 -3.45 3.35
N ALA A 32 -10.15 -3.48 2.83
CA ALA A 32 -9.34 -2.29 2.57
C ALA A 32 -9.19 -2.04 1.06
N VAL A 33 -8.77 -3.06 0.31
CA VAL A 33 -8.59 -2.97 -1.12
C VAL A 33 -9.34 -4.11 -1.79
N THR A 34 -10.16 -3.77 -2.78
CA THR A 34 -10.79 -4.73 -3.69
C THR A 34 -10.34 -4.43 -5.11
N VAL A 35 -9.80 -5.41 -5.81
CA VAL A 35 -9.40 -5.30 -7.21
C VAL A 35 -10.36 -6.10 -8.07
N LEU A 36 -10.96 -5.44 -9.06
CA LEU A 36 -11.82 -6.06 -10.06
C LEU A 36 -11.07 -6.16 -11.37
N ARG A 37 -11.02 -7.38 -11.93
CA ARG A 37 -10.41 -7.73 -13.21
C ARG A 37 -11.39 -8.55 -14.05
N PRO A 38 -11.12 -8.78 -15.34
CA PRO A 38 -11.96 -9.67 -16.13
C PRO A 38 -12.13 -11.04 -15.44
N GLY A 39 -13.37 -11.37 -15.07
CA GLY A 39 -13.72 -12.65 -14.43
C GLY A 39 -13.18 -12.87 -13.03
N ARG A 40 -12.59 -11.87 -12.36
CA ARG A 40 -11.93 -12.04 -11.09
C ARG A 40 -12.13 -10.85 -10.13
N ARG A 41 -12.39 -11.18 -8.86
CA ARG A 41 -12.46 -10.24 -7.74
C ARG A 41 -11.47 -10.67 -6.66
N GLU A 42 -10.59 -9.77 -6.27
CA GLU A 42 -9.60 -9.97 -5.20
C GLU A 42 -9.88 -8.96 -4.09
N GLU A 43 -9.74 -9.38 -2.84
CA GLU A 43 -9.96 -8.50 -1.70
C GLU A 43 -8.95 -8.77 -0.61
N GLN A 44 -8.41 -7.68 -0.03
CA GLN A 44 -7.60 -7.75 1.19
C GLN A 44 -8.19 -6.85 2.26
N GLY A 45 -8.24 -7.39 3.50
CA GLY A 45 -8.65 -6.66 4.69
C GLY A 45 -7.49 -5.91 5.34
N VAL A 46 -7.84 -4.95 6.21
CA VAL A 46 -6.85 -4.11 6.92
C VAL A 46 -5.87 -4.95 7.74
N ALA A 47 -6.36 -5.94 8.50
CA ALA A 47 -5.49 -6.80 9.32
C ALA A 47 -4.49 -7.61 8.46
N SER A 48 -4.93 -8.11 7.30
CA SER A 48 -4.05 -8.83 6.37
C SER A 48 -3.01 -7.90 5.74
N LEU A 49 -3.41 -6.69 5.33
CA LEU A 49 -2.44 -5.69 4.83
C LEU A 49 -1.40 -5.33 5.90
N ALA A 50 -1.81 -5.20 7.17
CA ALA A 50 -0.88 -4.93 8.26
C ALA A 50 0.13 -6.07 8.46
N GLN A 51 -0.28 -7.34 8.31
CA GLN A 51 0.63 -8.48 8.36
C GLN A 51 1.63 -8.48 7.20
N TRP A 52 1.17 -8.23 5.98
CA TRP A 52 2.04 -8.11 4.80
C TRP A 52 3.01 -6.94 4.94
N ALA A 53 2.55 -5.80 5.46
CA ALA A 53 3.40 -4.64 5.71
C ALA A 53 4.46 -4.94 6.78
N ALA A 54 4.11 -5.64 7.86
CA ALA A 54 5.05 -6.06 8.89
C ALA A 54 6.17 -6.94 8.33
N LYS A 55 5.80 -7.99 7.59
CA LYS A 55 6.76 -8.88 6.91
C LYS A 55 7.65 -8.12 5.92
N GLY A 56 7.05 -7.23 5.14
CA GLY A 56 7.78 -6.40 4.19
C GLY A 56 8.75 -5.42 4.86
N ALA A 57 8.39 -4.82 6.00
CA ALA A 57 9.28 -3.96 6.76
C ALA A 57 10.52 -4.74 7.25
N HIS A 58 10.33 -5.95 7.78
CA HIS A 58 11.45 -6.82 8.14
C HIS A 58 12.35 -7.18 6.93
N LEU A 59 11.77 -7.49 5.79
CA LEU A 59 12.53 -7.77 4.56
C LEU A 59 13.39 -6.55 4.19
N LEU A 60 12.82 -5.34 4.20
CA LEU A 60 13.53 -4.12 3.85
C LEU A 60 14.69 -3.84 4.82
N GLU A 61 14.44 -3.94 6.14
CA GLU A 61 15.45 -3.62 7.16
C GLU A 61 16.52 -4.71 7.32
N ALA A 62 16.11 -5.98 7.43
CA ALA A 62 17.00 -7.06 7.85
C ALA A 62 17.73 -7.74 6.68
N ASP A 63 17.10 -7.84 5.52
CA ASP A 63 17.63 -8.58 4.37
C ASP A 63 18.17 -7.62 3.30
N LEU A 64 17.41 -6.56 2.97
CA LEU A 64 17.83 -5.56 2.00
C LEU A 64 18.62 -4.41 2.61
N LEU A 65 18.74 -4.37 3.94
CA LEU A 65 19.50 -3.38 4.71
C LEU A 65 19.10 -1.92 4.42
N LEU A 66 17.83 -1.70 4.10
CA LEU A 66 17.28 -0.37 3.85
C LEU A 66 16.74 0.25 5.13
N GLY A 67 16.83 1.56 5.22
CA GLY A 67 16.34 2.34 6.35
C GLY A 67 15.91 3.75 5.97
N PRO A 68 15.78 4.65 6.96
CA PRO A 68 15.27 5.99 6.73
C PRO A 68 16.06 6.76 5.68
N GLY A 69 15.34 7.19 4.64
CA GLY A 69 15.88 7.98 3.53
C GLY A 69 16.31 7.19 2.31
N ASP A 70 16.54 5.87 2.43
CA ASP A 70 16.73 4.99 1.28
C ASP A 70 15.48 4.93 0.41
N THR A 71 15.63 4.51 -0.84
CA THR A 71 14.58 4.62 -1.85
C THR A 71 14.16 3.25 -2.39
N LEU A 72 12.84 3.06 -2.54
CA LEU A 72 12.24 1.90 -3.19
C LEU A 72 11.43 2.36 -4.41
N LEU A 73 11.89 1.95 -5.60
CA LEU A 73 11.09 2.14 -6.82
C LEU A 73 9.86 1.22 -6.78
N LEU A 74 8.70 1.80 -7.03
CA LEU A 74 7.47 1.06 -7.23
C LEU A 74 7.01 1.22 -8.69
N ASP A 75 7.19 0.19 -9.49
CA ASP A 75 6.66 0.11 -10.87
C ASP A 75 5.70 -1.07 -11.00
N ALA A 76 4.54 -0.91 -10.40
CA ALA A 76 3.50 -1.92 -10.37
C ALA A 76 2.11 -1.30 -10.45
N PRO A 77 1.12 -2.00 -11.03
CA PRO A 77 -0.25 -1.52 -11.08
C PRO A 77 -0.88 -1.51 -9.68
N LEU A 78 -1.91 -0.68 -9.51
CA LEU A 78 -2.64 -0.57 -8.26
C LEU A 78 -3.27 -1.91 -7.87
N SER A 79 -2.91 -2.40 -6.69
CA SER A 79 -3.34 -3.69 -6.16
C SER A 79 -3.12 -3.75 -4.65
N TRP A 80 -3.56 -4.83 -4.00
CA TRP A 80 -3.28 -5.02 -2.58
C TRP A 80 -1.78 -5.27 -2.29
N PRO A 81 -1.00 -5.99 -3.15
CA PRO A 81 0.44 -6.09 -2.93
C PRO A 81 1.14 -4.73 -3.02
N THR A 82 0.75 -3.89 -3.98
CA THR A 82 1.24 -2.50 -4.09
C THR A 82 0.99 -1.71 -2.81
N ALA A 83 -0.21 -1.82 -2.23
CA ALA A 83 -0.53 -1.19 -0.95
C ALA A 83 0.37 -1.72 0.18
N ALA A 84 0.57 -3.04 0.26
CA ALA A 84 1.40 -3.66 1.30
C ALA A 84 2.87 -3.26 1.19
N VAL A 85 3.42 -3.17 -0.02
CA VAL A 85 4.80 -2.68 -0.28
C VAL A 85 4.96 -1.23 0.20
N CYS A 86 4.03 -0.34 -0.15
CA CYS A 86 4.07 1.05 0.30
C CYS A 86 4.03 1.16 1.83
N LEU A 87 3.11 0.42 2.46
CA LEU A 87 2.98 0.42 3.92
C LEU A 87 4.24 -0.11 4.61
N ALA A 88 4.87 -1.16 4.06
CA ALA A 88 6.12 -1.70 4.55
C ALA A 88 7.26 -0.66 4.46
N ALA A 89 7.41 -0.03 3.29
CA ALA A 89 8.43 0.98 3.05
C ALA A 89 8.28 2.16 4.01
N TRP A 90 7.07 2.72 4.14
CA TRP A 90 6.83 3.85 5.04
C TRP A 90 6.98 3.50 6.52
N TRP A 91 6.69 2.25 6.91
CA TRP A 91 6.97 1.75 8.26
C TRP A 91 8.45 1.75 8.57
N ALA A 92 9.28 1.28 7.63
CA ALA A 92 10.75 1.22 7.72
C ALA A 92 11.42 2.59 7.47
N GLY A 93 10.66 3.67 7.20
CA GLY A 93 11.20 4.99 6.87
C GLY A 93 11.77 5.09 5.46
N VAL A 94 11.57 4.07 4.62
CA VAL A 94 12.02 4.02 3.23
C VAL A 94 11.10 4.86 2.35
N VAL A 95 11.69 5.63 1.46
CA VAL A 95 10.97 6.51 0.53
C VAL A 95 10.52 5.72 -0.69
N VAL A 96 9.22 5.60 -0.90
CA VAL A 96 8.69 5.08 -2.15
C VAL A 96 8.95 6.10 -3.26
N THR A 97 9.52 5.67 -4.37
CA THR A 97 9.68 6.52 -5.56
C THR A 97 8.97 5.90 -6.76
N LEU A 98 8.39 6.75 -7.62
CA LEU A 98 7.85 6.35 -8.91
C LEU A 98 8.81 6.71 -10.06
N ASP A 99 9.99 7.25 -9.71
CA ASP A 99 11.03 7.69 -10.62
C ASP A 99 12.33 6.90 -10.35
N VAL A 100 13.11 6.64 -11.38
CA VAL A 100 14.47 6.08 -11.27
C VAL A 100 15.50 7.21 -11.10
N PRO A 101 16.65 6.99 -10.45
CA PRO A 101 17.11 5.74 -9.84
C PRO A 101 16.55 5.48 -8.43
N ALA A 102 16.69 4.25 -7.93
CA ALA A 102 16.35 3.84 -6.57
C ALA A 102 17.34 2.77 -6.07
N ASP A 103 17.39 2.56 -4.74
CA ASP A 103 18.30 1.59 -4.11
C ASP A 103 17.80 0.15 -4.33
N VAL A 104 16.48 -0.07 -4.29
CA VAL A 104 15.80 -1.33 -4.61
C VAL A 104 14.58 -1.06 -5.48
N ALA A 105 14.13 -2.06 -6.21
CA ALA A 105 12.91 -1.96 -7.01
C ALA A 105 11.90 -3.07 -6.68
N VAL A 106 10.62 -2.71 -6.66
CA VAL A 106 9.49 -3.63 -6.70
C VAL A 106 8.73 -3.40 -8.00
N VAL A 107 8.77 -4.40 -8.88
CA VAL A 107 8.34 -4.29 -10.27
C VAL A 107 7.30 -5.35 -10.60
N HIS A 108 6.30 -5.00 -11.39
CA HIS A 108 5.32 -5.96 -11.87
C HIS A 108 5.88 -6.80 -13.03
N GLU A 109 5.47 -8.06 -13.10
CA GLU A 109 5.91 -9.01 -14.14
C GLU A 109 5.72 -8.54 -15.59
N ASP A 110 4.82 -7.59 -15.85
CA ASP A 110 4.58 -6.99 -17.18
C ASP A 110 5.50 -5.80 -17.49
N ARG A 111 6.41 -5.45 -16.59
CA ARG A 111 7.36 -4.38 -16.76
C ARG A 111 8.76 -4.89 -17.04
N GLU A 112 9.59 -4.03 -17.60
CA GLU A 112 11.04 -4.27 -17.65
C GLU A 112 11.66 -3.81 -16.33
N GLY A 113 12.55 -4.62 -15.76
CA GLY A 113 13.28 -4.21 -14.56
C GLY A 113 14.13 -2.96 -14.84
N PRO A 114 14.39 -2.10 -13.84
CA PRO A 114 15.09 -0.82 -14.02
C PRO A 114 16.59 -0.95 -14.34
N GLY A 115 17.08 -2.14 -14.58
CA GLY A 115 18.49 -2.42 -14.83
C GLY A 115 19.18 -3.11 -13.64
N PRO A 116 20.50 -2.99 -13.49
CA PRO A 116 21.22 -3.66 -12.42
C PRO A 116 20.83 -3.13 -11.04
N GLY A 117 20.62 -4.04 -10.10
CA GLY A 117 20.19 -3.76 -8.72
C GLY A 117 19.28 -4.88 -8.21
N GLU A 118 18.93 -4.79 -6.93
CA GLU A 118 17.97 -5.72 -6.32
C GLU A 118 16.56 -5.43 -6.82
N VAL A 119 15.93 -6.43 -7.41
CA VAL A 119 14.57 -6.33 -7.95
C VAL A 119 13.70 -7.44 -7.38
N LEU A 120 12.64 -7.05 -6.70
CA LEU A 120 11.58 -7.93 -6.25
C LEU A 120 10.38 -7.85 -7.19
N TRP A 121 9.75 -8.99 -7.45
CA TRP A 121 8.71 -9.07 -8.47
C TRP A 121 7.30 -9.26 -7.87
N LEU A 122 6.37 -8.50 -8.40
CA LEU A 122 4.93 -8.69 -8.20
C LEU A 122 4.30 -9.26 -9.47
N GLY A 123 3.16 -9.92 -9.32
CA GLY A 123 2.44 -10.46 -10.46
C GLY A 123 0.95 -10.60 -10.26
N ASP A 124 0.32 -11.25 -11.22
CA ASP A 124 -1.13 -11.35 -11.33
C ASP A 124 -1.73 -12.61 -10.72
N ALA A 125 -0.95 -13.44 -10.01
CA ALA A 125 -1.52 -14.52 -9.21
C ALA A 125 -2.36 -13.96 -8.05
N ILE A 126 -3.26 -14.77 -7.47
CA ILE A 126 -4.18 -14.32 -6.41
C ILE A 126 -3.45 -13.88 -5.14
N ASP A 127 -2.28 -14.46 -4.90
CA ASP A 127 -1.39 -14.11 -3.81
C ASP A 127 -0.40 -12.99 -4.16
N GLY A 128 -0.48 -12.43 -5.37
CA GLY A 128 0.42 -11.38 -5.85
C GLY A 128 1.75 -11.89 -6.42
N ALA A 129 1.94 -13.22 -6.53
CA ALA A 129 3.13 -13.78 -7.16
C ALA A 129 3.10 -13.60 -8.69
N PRO A 130 4.27 -13.56 -9.36
CA PRO A 130 4.34 -13.66 -10.81
C PRO A 130 3.69 -14.94 -11.35
N THR A 131 3.01 -14.82 -12.47
CA THR A 131 2.39 -15.94 -13.20
C THR A 131 3.30 -16.52 -14.27
N ARG A 132 4.42 -15.87 -14.52
CA ARG A 132 5.48 -16.27 -15.47
C ARG A 132 6.85 -16.19 -14.83
N ASP A 133 7.87 -16.74 -15.50
CA ASP A 133 9.24 -16.63 -15.04
C ASP A 133 9.71 -15.18 -15.06
N VAL A 134 10.32 -14.75 -13.95
CA VAL A 134 10.90 -13.43 -13.77
C VAL A 134 12.35 -13.56 -13.30
N PRO A 135 13.24 -12.63 -13.66
CA PRO A 135 14.64 -12.65 -13.23
C PRO A 135 14.74 -12.13 -11.78
N GLY A 136 14.68 -13.00 -10.78
CA GLY A 136 14.80 -12.64 -9.37
C GLY A 136 13.68 -13.20 -8.49
N GLU A 137 13.53 -12.65 -7.30
CA GLU A 137 12.63 -13.20 -6.28
C GLU A 137 11.24 -12.53 -6.30
N PRO A 138 10.15 -13.32 -6.24
CA PRO A 138 8.83 -12.77 -5.98
C PRO A 138 8.74 -12.15 -4.58
N TRP A 139 8.32 -10.88 -4.50
CA TRP A 139 8.16 -10.17 -3.22
C TRP A 139 7.32 -10.95 -2.20
N VAL A 140 6.22 -11.53 -2.65
CA VAL A 140 5.30 -12.30 -1.79
C VAL A 140 5.97 -13.56 -1.19
N ARG A 141 7.01 -14.10 -1.82
CA ARG A 141 7.79 -15.22 -1.27
C ARG A 141 8.87 -14.72 -0.33
N ALA A 142 9.60 -13.69 -0.73
CA ALA A 142 10.64 -13.09 0.11
C ALA A 142 10.12 -12.71 1.50
N VAL A 143 8.95 -12.10 1.58
CA VAL A 143 8.36 -11.67 2.86
C VAL A 143 7.84 -12.81 3.74
N GLN A 144 7.58 -14.02 3.19
CA GLN A 144 7.01 -15.13 3.98
C GLN A 144 7.91 -15.64 5.10
N ALA A 145 9.22 -15.45 4.99
CA ALA A 145 10.19 -15.85 6.01
C ALA A 145 10.13 -15.01 7.28
N PHE A 146 9.48 -13.84 7.24
CA PHE A 146 9.48 -12.86 8.31
C PHE A 146 8.21 -12.91 9.18
N PRO A 147 8.29 -12.43 10.44
CA PRO A 147 7.17 -12.45 11.37
C PRO A 147 6.05 -11.48 10.99
N ASP A 148 4.81 -11.79 11.43
CA ASP A 148 3.62 -10.95 11.22
C ASP A 148 3.58 -9.71 12.14
N GLN A 149 4.47 -9.66 13.14
CA GLN A 149 4.62 -8.51 14.02
C GLN A 149 5.67 -7.58 13.45
N PRO A 150 5.37 -6.28 13.30
CA PRO A 150 6.31 -5.37 12.68
C PRO A 150 7.52 -5.09 13.58
N PRO A 151 8.67 -4.72 12.98
CA PRO A 151 9.81 -4.18 13.71
C PRO A 151 9.43 -2.82 14.35
N PRO A 152 10.27 -2.25 15.21
CA PRO A 152 10.09 -0.87 15.66
C PRO A 152 9.95 0.07 14.47
N ALA A 153 8.93 0.93 14.47
CA ALA A 153 8.72 1.85 13.37
C ALA A 153 9.86 2.89 13.28
N ALA A 154 10.39 3.06 12.07
CA ALA A 154 11.36 4.11 11.76
C ALA A 154 10.71 5.29 11.01
N ALA A 155 9.37 5.38 11.10
CA ALA A 155 8.59 6.41 10.42
C ALA A 155 8.89 7.82 10.96
N ASP A 156 9.09 8.75 10.04
CA ASP A 156 9.21 10.18 10.32
C ASP A 156 8.04 10.93 9.65
N PRO A 157 7.11 11.52 10.42
CA PRO A 157 5.97 12.25 9.86
C PRO A 157 6.36 13.36 8.89
N ASP A 158 7.47 14.05 9.18
CA ASP A 158 7.97 15.21 8.45
C ASP A 158 9.00 14.83 7.35
N GLY A 159 9.50 13.58 7.38
CA GLY A 159 10.43 13.05 6.39
C GLY A 159 9.78 12.73 5.05
N PRO A 160 10.59 12.65 3.98
CA PRO A 160 10.08 12.26 2.66
C PRO A 160 9.56 10.81 2.70
N ALA A 161 8.36 10.58 2.16
CA ALA A 161 7.73 9.25 2.11
C ALA A 161 7.44 8.80 0.66
N LEU A 162 7.10 9.74 -0.23
CA LEU A 162 6.84 9.45 -1.63
C LEU A 162 7.54 10.49 -2.50
N ARG A 163 8.14 10.05 -3.61
CA ARG A 163 8.70 10.90 -4.67
C ARG A 163 8.11 10.54 -6.02
N ALA A 164 7.72 11.55 -6.79
CA ALA A 164 7.23 11.37 -8.15
C ALA A 164 7.35 12.68 -8.93
N ALA A 165 7.80 12.62 -10.18
CA ALA A 165 7.93 13.75 -11.10
C ALA A 165 8.65 14.95 -10.46
N GLY A 166 9.75 14.69 -9.74
CA GLY A 166 10.57 15.71 -9.07
C GLY A 166 9.92 16.37 -7.85
N ARG A 167 8.80 15.86 -7.36
CA ARG A 167 8.10 16.31 -6.14
C ARG A 167 8.26 15.30 -5.03
N SER A 168 8.12 15.75 -3.77
CA SER A 168 8.18 14.92 -2.59
C SER A 168 6.99 15.18 -1.66
N TRP A 169 6.50 14.12 -1.03
CA TRP A 169 5.44 14.15 -0.02
C TRP A 169 5.94 13.54 1.28
N THR A 170 5.60 14.16 2.40
CA THR A 170 5.82 13.61 3.75
C THR A 170 4.73 12.60 4.11
N GLN A 171 4.93 11.77 5.14
CA GLN A 171 3.91 10.85 5.62
C GLN A 171 2.65 11.61 6.08
N GLU A 172 2.81 12.69 6.83
CA GLU A 172 1.68 13.52 7.29
C GLU A 172 0.89 14.08 6.11
N ARG A 173 1.58 14.57 5.06
CA ARG A 173 0.91 15.08 3.85
C ARG A 173 0.14 13.98 3.11
N LEU A 174 0.71 12.79 2.95
CA LEU A 174 0.03 11.66 2.30
C LEU A 174 -1.23 11.22 3.06
N LEU A 175 -1.19 11.24 4.41
CA LEU A 175 -2.37 10.94 5.24
C LEU A 175 -3.47 12.00 5.09
N ALA A 176 -3.10 13.28 4.98
CA ALA A 176 -4.04 14.37 4.70
C ALA A 176 -4.66 14.21 3.29
N ASP A 177 -3.84 13.95 2.27
CA ASP A 177 -4.31 13.70 0.89
C ASP A 177 -5.27 12.50 0.85
N ALA A 178 -5.01 11.45 1.65
CA ALA A 178 -5.90 10.30 1.77
C ALA A 178 -7.27 10.65 2.36
N ALA A 179 -7.33 11.55 3.34
CA ALA A 179 -8.57 12.05 3.93
C ALA A 179 -9.39 12.87 2.90
N ASP A 180 -8.71 13.65 2.07
CA ASP A 180 -9.33 14.51 1.05
C ASP A 180 -9.93 13.72 -0.15
N LEU A 181 -9.67 12.41 -0.26
CA LEU A 181 -10.28 11.56 -1.29
C LEU A 181 -11.77 11.24 -1.05
N GLY A 182 -12.34 11.69 0.06
CA GLY A 182 -13.77 11.59 0.37
C GLY A 182 -14.13 10.42 1.30
N GLU A 183 -15.35 10.47 1.88
CA GLU A 183 -15.75 9.61 3.01
C GLU A 183 -16.34 8.25 2.63
N GLY A 184 -16.88 8.08 1.43
CA GLY A 184 -17.56 6.84 1.02
C GLY A 184 -16.63 5.75 0.50
N THR A 185 -17.17 4.75 -0.20
CA THR A 185 -16.38 3.79 -0.96
C THR A 185 -15.83 4.45 -2.22
N LEU A 186 -14.51 4.43 -2.39
CA LEU A 186 -13.83 5.03 -3.54
C LEU A 186 -13.64 4.01 -4.66
N GLY A 187 -14.00 4.37 -5.88
CA GLY A 187 -13.64 3.65 -7.10
C GLY A 187 -12.49 4.35 -7.81
N CYS A 188 -11.47 3.58 -8.17
CA CYS A 188 -10.32 4.03 -8.94
C CYS A 188 -10.20 3.21 -10.22
N ASP A 189 -10.07 3.89 -11.34
CA ASP A 189 -9.69 3.25 -12.60
C ASP A 189 -8.16 3.29 -12.70
N ALA A 190 -7.53 2.12 -12.62
CA ALA A 190 -6.07 2.01 -12.57
C ALA A 190 -5.37 2.49 -13.84
N ASP A 191 -6.10 2.54 -14.97
CA ASP A 191 -5.53 2.95 -16.25
C ASP A 191 -5.58 4.48 -16.44
N THR A 192 -6.36 5.21 -15.63
CA THR A 192 -6.59 6.65 -15.82
C THR A 192 -6.25 7.52 -14.61
N ILE A 193 -6.21 6.95 -13.40
CA ILE A 193 -5.85 7.69 -12.18
C ILE A 193 -4.37 8.08 -12.19
N ASP A 194 -4.03 9.27 -11.70
CA ASP A 194 -2.63 9.61 -11.53
C ASP A 194 -1.96 8.72 -10.46
N ALA A 195 -0.68 8.40 -10.67
CA ALA A 195 0.02 7.38 -9.91
C ALA A 195 0.10 7.71 -8.40
N VAL A 196 0.31 8.97 -8.04
CA VAL A 196 0.39 9.40 -6.64
C VAL A 196 -0.96 9.25 -5.96
N THR A 197 -2.03 9.77 -6.57
CA THR A 197 -3.40 9.61 -6.06
C THR A 197 -3.78 8.13 -5.96
N GLY A 198 -3.39 7.32 -6.94
CA GLY A 198 -3.63 5.88 -6.94
C GLY A 198 -2.97 5.16 -5.75
N VAL A 199 -1.69 5.42 -5.51
CA VAL A 199 -0.94 4.87 -4.36
C VAL A 199 -1.58 5.29 -3.04
N VAL A 200 -1.91 6.58 -2.87
CA VAL A 200 -2.59 7.10 -1.68
C VAL A 200 -3.96 6.43 -1.48
N ALA A 201 -4.71 6.25 -2.57
CA ALA A 201 -6.03 5.65 -2.54
C ALA A 201 -6.02 4.19 -2.09
N VAL A 202 -5.04 3.38 -2.52
CA VAL A 202 -4.99 1.96 -2.16
C VAL A 202 -4.30 1.72 -0.82
N ALA A 203 -3.24 2.46 -0.49
CA ALA A 203 -2.44 2.20 0.71
C ALA A 203 -2.99 2.91 1.96
N LEU A 204 -3.37 4.18 1.85
CA LEU A 204 -3.63 5.02 3.03
C LEU A 204 -5.10 5.31 3.27
N ARG A 205 -5.87 5.56 2.22
CA ARG A 205 -7.26 5.95 2.38
C ARG A 205 -8.10 4.94 3.18
N PRO A 206 -7.98 3.60 2.97
CA PRO A 206 -8.72 2.64 3.79
C PRO A 206 -8.40 2.74 5.28
N LEU A 207 -7.16 3.12 5.63
CA LEU A 207 -6.73 3.28 7.01
C LEU A 207 -7.33 4.53 7.66
N VAL A 208 -7.36 5.64 6.92
CA VAL A 208 -7.82 6.94 7.40
C VAL A 208 -9.36 6.97 7.46
N ILE A 209 -10.02 6.63 6.37
CA ILE A 209 -11.48 6.74 6.23
C ILE A 209 -12.21 5.50 6.78
N GLY A 210 -11.57 4.33 6.77
CA GLY A 210 -12.19 3.08 7.22
C GLY A 210 -13.20 2.51 6.21
N ARG A 211 -13.05 2.85 4.94
CA ARG A 211 -13.85 2.36 3.81
C ARG A 211 -12.93 1.81 2.72
N PRO A 212 -13.36 0.76 2.00
CA PRO A 212 -12.51 0.16 0.98
C PRO A 212 -12.27 1.10 -0.21
N THR A 213 -11.15 0.86 -0.88
CA THR A 213 -10.90 1.36 -2.24
C THR A 213 -11.13 0.22 -3.23
N ILE A 214 -11.94 0.47 -4.25
CA ILE A 214 -12.24 -0.46 -5.34
C ILE A 214 -11.40 -0.06 -6.55
N VAL A 215 -10.53 -0.95 -6.99
CA VAL A 215 -9.63 -0.74 -8.12
C VAL A 215 -10.18 -1.49 -9.34
N LEU A 216 -10.35 -0.82 -10.44
CA LEU A 216 -10.68 -1.42 -11.74
C LEU A 216 -9.39 -1.60 -12.55
N ARG A 217 -9.16 -2.81 -13.05
CA ARG A 217 -8.03 -3.14 -13.93
C ARG A 217 -8.53 -3.89 -15.15
N GLY A 218 -8.57 -3.21 -16.30
CA GLY A 218 -9.05 -3.77 -17.56
C GLY A 218 -10.54 -4.11 -17.56
N VAL A 219 -11.35 -3.50 -16.68
CA VAL A 219 -12.82 -3.62 -16.61
C VAL A 219 -13.46 -2.25 -16.45
N GLY A 220 -14.68 -2.09 -16.93
CA GLY A 220 -15.44 -0.85 -16.78
C GLY A 220 -16.12 -0.72 -15.41
N ARG A 221 -16.68 0.46 -15.13
CA ARG A 221 -17.37 0.79 -13.86
C ARG A 221 -18.59 -0.08 -13.57
N ASP A 222 -19.18 -0.68 -14.59
CA ASP A 222 -20.27 -1.64 -14.48
C ASP A 222 -19.87 -2.90 -13.68
N ALA A 223 -18.61 -3.30 -13.73
CA ALA A 223 -18.08 -4.40 -12.92
C ALA A 223 -18.18 -4.13 -11.40
N ALA A 224 -18.23 -2.86 -10.99
CA ALA A 224 -18.33 -2.45 -9.59
C ALA A 224 -19.76 -2.21 -9.09
N THR A 225 -20.80 -2.62 -9.82
CA THR A 225 -22.20 -2.35 -9.45
C THR A 225 -22.56 -2.88 -8.05
N GLY A 226 -21.98 -4.00 -7.63
CA GLY A 226 -22.17 -4.59 -6.29
C GLY A 226 -21.35 -3.93 -5.17
N GLU A 227 -20.36 -3.12 -5.48
CA GLU A 227 -19.36 -2.60 -4.51
C GLU A 227 -19.80 -1.29 -3.84
N ARG A 228 -20.97 -0.75 -4.17
CA ARG A 228 -21.53 0.49 -3.57
C ARG A 228 -20.56 1.69 -3.62
N VAL A 229 -19.86 1.84 -4.75
CA VAL A 229 -18.95 2.97 -4.97
C VAL A 229 -19.72 4.29 -4.92
N THR A 230 -19.24 5.24 -4.15
CA THR A 230 -19.85 6.56 -3.95
C THR A 230 -19.08 7.68 -4.64
N THR A 231 -17.80 7.48 -4.89
CA THR A 231 -16.91 8.47 -5.52
C THR A 231 -15.98 7.75 -6.50
N TRP A 232 -15.74 8.36 -7.66
CA TRP A 232 -14.81 7.87 -8.68
C TRP A 232 -13.65 8.84 -8.89
N ARG A 233 -12.47 8.29 -9.07
CA ARG A 233 -11.25 8.98 -9.48
C ARG A 233 -10.62 8.27 -10.67
#